data_624958f7dc5b9ac28fa9c0db2276b109
#
_entry.id   624958f7dc5b9ac28fa9c0db2276b109
#
_cell.length_a   1.000
_cell.length_b   1.000
_cell.length_c   1.000
_cell.angle_alpha   90.00
_cell.angle_beta   90.00
_cell.angle_gamma   90.00
#
_symmetry.space_group_name_H-M   'P 1'
#
loop_
_entity.id
_entity.type
_entity.pdbx_description
1 polymer ?
#
loop_
_entity_poly.entity_id
_entity_poly.type
_entity_poly.pdbx_seq_one_letter_code
_entity_poly.pdbx_strand_id
1 'polypeptide(L)'
;MVISVALNNTDCLYRQQNGDNCQMKIIVSGGGTGGHIYPALTIADTIKKLYPDAEIRFVGTTHGLEKDLVPRAGYPIDFIDVQGFKRSLSADTFRSVYKLFTGLGDAKKLLDTHKPDLVIGTGGYVCGPIVFLAAIKGIPACVQEQNALPGVTNKILSYFVKTIFLGYKEADKYFKGKAQKIFTGNPI
;
A
#
# COMPACT_ATOMS: atom_id res chain seq x y z
N MET A 1 -8.47 -15.15 2.62
CA MET A 1 -7.88 -15.51 1.30
C MET A 1 -6.92 -14.46 0.76
N VAL A 2 -7.28 -13.15 0.69
CA VAL A 2 -6.40 -12.06 0.20
C VAL A 2 -5.07 -12.00 0.94
N ILE A 3 -5.14 -12.02 2.25
CA ILE A 3 -3.99 -11.83 3.15
C ILE A 3 -3.04 -13.02 3.09
N SER A 4 -3.54 -14.25 3.08
CA SER A 4 -2.70 -15.45 3.00
C SER A 4 -1.89 -15.52 1.71
N VAL A 5 -2.43 -15.10 0.58
CA VAL A 5 -1.68 -15.07 -0.70
C VAL A 5 -0.57 -13.99 -0.67
N ALA A 6 -0.85 -12.82 -0.09
CA ALA A 6 0.16 -11.77 0.04
C ALA A 6 1.26 -12.15 1.03
N LEU A 7 0.90 -12.85 2.09
CA LEU A 7 1.79 -13.26 3.17
C LEU A 7 2.57 -14.54 2.88
N ASN A 8 2.07 -15.45 2.04
CA ASN A 8 2.74 -16.72 1.72
C ASN A 8 4.16 -16.57 1.15
N ASN A 9 4.56 -15.34 0.81
CA ASN A 9 5.92 -15.02 0.35
C ASN A 9 6.73 -14.22 1.39
N THR A 10 6.28 -14.13 2.65
CA THR A 10 7.05 -13.43 3.69
C THR A 10 7.90 -14.42 4.48
N ASP A 11 9.17 -14.09 4.70
CA ASP A 11 10.10 -14.87 5.50
C ASP A 11 9.58 -15.10 6.92
N CYS A 12 8.83 -14.12 7.47
CA CYS A 12 8.29 -14.21 8.82
C CYS A 12 7.25 -15.33 8.98
N LEU A 13 6.35 -15.53 8.00
CA LEU A 13 5.41 -16.67 8.08
C LEU A 13 6.11 -18.02 7.98
N TYR A 14 7.11 -18.12 7.09
CA TYR A 14 7.92 -19.34 7.01
C TYR A 14 8.62 -19.65 8.34
N ARG A 15 9.17 -18.62 8.99
CA ARG A 15 9.83 -18.75 10.30
C ARG A 15 8.86 -19.12 11.40
N GLN A 16 7.66 -18.49 11.44
CA GLN A 16 6.62 -18.86 12.41
C GLN A 16 6.15 -20.30 12.26
N GLN A 17 6.02 -20.82 11.04
CA GLN A 17 5.67 -22.21 10.77
C GLN A 17 6.77 -23.20 11.26
N ASN A 18 8.01 -22.73 11.35
CA ASN A 18 9.14 -23.50 11.86
C ASN A 18 9.43 -23.26 13.36
N GLY A 19 8.53 -22.59 14.08
CA GLY A 19 8.63 -22.40 15.53
C GLY A 19 9.42 -21.17 15.99
N ASP A 20 9.86 -20.31 15.05
CA ASP A 20 10.52 -19.05 15.38
C ASP A 20 9.49 -17.99 15.81
N ASN A 21 9.78 -17.29 16.89
CA ASN A 21 8.97 -16.16 17.34
C ASN A 21 9.28 -14.92 16.46
N CYS A 22 8.62 -14.82 15.31
CA CYS A 22 8.77 -13.69 14.40
C CYS A 22 7.51 -12.83 14.42
N GLN A 23 7.65 -11.57 14.82
CA GLN A 23 6.58 -10.59 14.74
C GLN A 23 6.49 -10.04 13.32
N MET A 24 5.35 -10.24 12.65
CA MET A 24 5.10 -9.76 11.30
C MET A 24 4.94 -8.24 11.29
N LYS A 25 5.69 -7.55 10.42
CA LYS A 25 5.65 -6.10 10.25
C LYS A 25 5.05 -5.73 8.91
N ILE A 26 3.97 -4.98 8.93
CA ILE A 26 3.22 -4.64 7.72
C ILE A 26 3.07 -3.11 7.62
N ILE A 27 3.40 -2.59 6.45
CA ILE A 27 3.06 -1.21 6.09
C ILE A 27 1.82 -1.21 5.20
N VAL A 28 0.84 -0.40 5.55
CA VAL A 28 -0.36 -0.16 4.75
C VAL A 28 -0.35 1.30 4.30
N SER A 29 -0.55 1.55 3.02
CA SER A 29 -0.57 2.91 2.46
C SER A 29 -1.76 3.10 1.54
N GLY A 30 -2.50 4.15 1.81
CA GLY A 30 -3.65 4.57 1.01
C GLY A 30 -4.17 5.88 1.56
N GLY A 31 -4.52 6.81 0.69
CA GLY A 31 -4.90 8.11 1.19
C GLY A 31 -5.48 9.05 0.16
N GLY A 32 -5.65 10.29 0.60
CA GLY A 32 -6.28 11.37 -0.16
C GLY A 32 -7.81 11.36 -0.08
N THR A 33 -8.45 10.19 -0.14
CA THR A 33 -9.92 10.06 -0.09
C THR A 33 -10.35 8.88 0.77
N GLY A 34 -11.58 8.92 1.31
CA GLY A 34 -12.16 7.82 2.06
C GLY A 34 -12.21 6.50 1.29
N GLY A 35 -12.39 6.56 -0.05
CA GLY A 35 -12.40 5.37 -0.91
C GLY A 35 -11.09 4.57 -0.91
N HIS A 36 -9.97 5.16 -0.52
CA HIS A 36 -8.69 4.45 -0.35
C HIS A 36 -8.40 4.12 1.11
N ILE A 37 -8.87 4.97 2.05
CA ILE A 37 -8.53 4.82 3.47
C ILE A 37 -9.38 3.72 4.12
N TYR A 38 -10.68 3.66 3.88
CA TYR A 38 -11.54 2.62 4.48
C TYR A 38 -11.14 1.20 4.07
N PRO A 39 -10.85 0.90 2.79
CA PRO A 39 -10.27 -0.39 2.41
C PRO A 39 -8.97 -0.70 3.15
N ALA A 40 -8.09 0.30 3.31
CA ALA A 40 -6.84 0.13 4.04
C ALA A 40 -7.08 -0.25 5.50
N LEU A 41 -8.00 0.43 6.18
CA LEU A 41 -8.39 0.14 7.57
C LEU A 41 -9.03 -1.26 7.69
N THR A 42 -9.96 -1.60 6.80
CA THR A 42 -10.59 -2.93 6.81
C THR A 42 -9.59 -4.06 6.62
N ILE A 43 -8.60 -3.86 5.72
CA ILE A 43 -7.52 -4.82 5.51
C ILE A 43 -6.67 -4.93 6.79
N ALA A 44 -6.29 -3.81 7.39
CA ALA A 44 -5.51 -3.78 8.63
C ALA A 44 -6.24 -4.48 9.78
N ASP A 45 -7.53 -4.19 9.99
CA ASP A 45 -8.36 -4.84 11.00
C ASP A 45 -8.47 -6.35 10.79
N THR A 46 -8.62 -6.77 9.52
CA THR A 46 -8.68 -8.19 9.18
C THR A 46 -7.36 -8.89 9.47
N ILE A 47 -6.23 -8.25 9.12
CA ILE A 47 -4.90 -8.77 9.45
C ILE A 47 -4.75 -8.90 10.97
N LYS A 48 -5.13 -7.86 11.71
CA LYS A 48 -5.00 -7.84 13.17
C LYS A 48 -5.87 -8.90 13.86
N LYS A 49 -7.05 -9.22 13.30
CA LYS A 49 -7.89 -10.33 13.76
C LYS A 49 -7.27 -11.70 13.50
N LEU A 50 -6.62 -11.88 12.36
CA LEU A 50 -6.01 -13.17 11.99
C LEU A 50 -4.62 -13.37 12.62
N TYR A 51 -3.88 -12.29 12.82
CA TYR A 51 -2.53 -12.24 13.35
C TYR A 51 -2.45 -11.15 14.44
N PRO A 52 -2.90 -11.45 15.67
CA PRO A 52 -2.98 -10.45 16.76
C PRO A 52 -1.64 -9.77 17.09
N ASP A 53 -0.53 -10.48 16.90
CA ASP A 53 0.82 -9.97 17.17
C ASP A 53 1.41 -9.17 16.01
N ALA A 54 0.75 -9.09 14.84
CA ALA A 54 1.25 -8.32 13.71
C ALA A 54 1.40 -6.84 14.08
N GLU A 55 2.54 -6.24 13.76
CA GLU A 55 2.77 -4.81 13.82
C GLU A 55 2.29 -4.18 12.51
N ILE A 56 1.24 -3.37 12.58
CA ILE A 56 0.69 -2.68 11.42
C ILE A 56 0.93 -1.19 11.57
N ARG A 57 1.54 -0.61 10.55
CA ARG A 57 1.83 0.82 10.48
C ARG A 57 1.30 1.39 9.17
N PHE A 58 0.73 2.57 9.23
CA PHE A 58 0.27 3.27 8.05
C PHE A 58 1.32 4.25 7.54
N VAL A 59 1.28 4.52 6.23
CA VAL A 59 2.03 5.60 5.59
C VAL A 59 1.04 6.46 4.83
N GLY A 60 1.02 7.74 5.16
CA GLY A 60 0.09 8.73 4.63
C GLY A 60 0.76 10.08 4.33
N THR A 61 -0.07 11.10 4.14
CA THR A 61 0.36 12.50 4.05
C THR A 61 -0.25 13.33 5.17
N THR A 62 0.38 14.45 5.49
CA THR A 62 -0.14 15.41 6.50
C THR A 62 -1.38 16.18 6.01
N HIS A 63 -1.76 16.04 4.74
CA HIS A 63 -2.83 16.82 4.10
C HIS A 63 -4.10 16.01 3.81
N GLY A 64 -3.99 14.66 3.76
CA GLY A 64 -5.12 13.78 3.48
C GLY A 64 -5.97 13.45 4.70
N LEU A 65 -7.10 12.80 4.47
CA LEU A 65 -8.01 12.35 5.54
C LEU A 65 -7.37 11.26 6.42
N GLU A 66 -6.35 10.57 5.90
CA GLU A 66 -5.62 9.51 6.60
C GLU A 66 -5.00 9.98 7.92
N LYS A 67 -4.55 11.24 7.99
CA LYS A 67 -3.93 11.81 9.20
C LYS A 67 -4.84 11.77 10.42
N ASP A 68 -6.16 11.84 10.20
CA ASP A 68 -7.16 11.86 11.27
C ASP A 68 -7.83 10.48 11.44
N LEU A 69 -8.15 9.81 10.32
CA LEU A 69 -8.91 8.55 10.34
C LEU A 69 -8.07 7.37 10.85
N VAL A 70 -6.79 7.31 10.48
CA VAL A 70 -5.92 6.20 10.87
C VAL A 70 -5.64 6.19 12.38
N PRO A 71 -5.24 7.32 13.02
CA PRO A 71 -5.08 7.35 14.48
C PRO A 71 -6.38 7.09 15.24
N ARG A 72 -7.52 7.58 14.74
CA ARG A 72 -8.83 7.29 15.35
C ARG A 72 -9.20 5.80 15.31
N ALA A 73 -8.70 5.07 14.30
CA ALA A 73 -8.83 3.62 14.21
C ALA A 73 -7.81 2.85 15.06
N GLY A 74 -6.92 3.55 15.80
CA GLY A 74 -5.94 2.95 16.70
C GLY A 74 -4.63 2.52 16.04
N TYR A 75 -4.37 2.93 14.80
CA TYR A 75 -3.13 2.59 14.09
C TYR A 75 -2.11 3.73 14.10
N PRO A 76 -0.81 3.42 14.25
CA PRO A 76 0.25 4.40 14.05
C PRO A 76 0.36 4.77 12.58
N ILE A 77 0.67 6.06 12.30
CA ILE A 77 0.87 6.57 10.96
C ILE A 77 2.15 7.38 10.87
N ASP A 78 2.93 7.13 9.82
CA ASP A 78 4.05 7.95 9.41
C ASP A 78 3.68 8.77 8.16
N PHE A 79 4.33 9.89 7.98
CA PHE A 79 4.02 10.80 6.88
C PHE A 79 5.19 10.91 5.90
N ILE A 80 4.84 10.98 4.61
CA ILE A 80 5.75 11.29 3.52
C ILE A 80 5.29 12.57 2.80
N ASP A 81 6.23 13.37 2.31
CA ASP A 81 5.91 14.60 1.58
C ASP A 81 5.76 14.32 0.10
N VAL A 82 4.55 13.97 -0.29
CA VAL A 82 4.16 13.76 -1.70
C VAL A 82 2.92 14.56 -2.05
N GLN A 83 2.80 14.90 -3.32
CA GLN A 83 1.64 15.62 -3.86
C GLN A 83 1.14 14.92 -5.13
N GLY A 84 -0.18 14.85 -5.27
CA GLY A 84 -0.80 14.34 -6.49
C GLY A 84 -0.50 15.24 -7.70
N PHE A 85 -0.32 14.63 -8.87
CA PHE A 85 -0.17 15.38 -10.12
C PHE A 85 -1.48 16.04 -10.51
N LYS A 86 -1.46 17.37 -10.66
CA LYS A 86 -2.55 18.11 -11.29
C LYS A 86 -2.48 17.89 -12.81
N ARG A 87 -3.63 17.79 -13.46
CA ARG A 87 -3.73 17.53 -14.93
C ARG A 87 -3.27 18.70 -15.82
N SER A 88 -2.79 19.82 -15.27
CA SER A 88 -2.32 20.97 -16.04
C SER A 88 -0.79 21.00 -16.09
N LEU A 89 -0.23 21.20 -17.29
CA LEU A 89 1.19 21.49 -17.50
C LEU A 89 1.46 22.94 -17.04
N SER A 90 1.90 23.11 -15.82
CA SER A 90 2.21 24.41 -15.23
C SER A 90 3.44 24.28 -14.32
N ALA A 91 3.91 25.38 -13.73
CA ALA A 91 4.96 25.40 -12.71
C ALA A 91 4.70 24.39 -11.57
N ASP A 92 3.43 24.03 -11.31
CA ASP A 92 3.01 23.00 -10.38
C ASP A 92 3.55 21.60 -10.76
N THR A 93 3.83 21.33 -12.03
CA THR A 93 4.38 20.05 -12.48
C THR A 93 5.81 19.85 -11.96
N PHE A 94 6.67 20.89 -12.01
CA PHE A 94 8.02 20.82 -11.44
C PHE A 94 7.98 20.59 -9.93
N ARG A 95 7.07 21.26 -9.24
CA ARG A 95 6.86 21.07 -7.81
C ARG A 95 6.40 19.64 -7.48
N SER A 96 5.50 19.07 -8.28
CA SER A 96 5.04 17.69 -8.10
C SER A 96 6.13 16.67 -8.36
N VAL A 97 7.00 16.90 -9.35
CA VAL A 97 8.19 16.07 -9.62
C VAL A 97 9.17 16.14 -8.45
N TYR A 98 9.49 17.35 -7.97
CA TYR A 98 10.36 17.51 -6.80
C TYR A 98 9.79 16.78 -5.58
N LYS A 99 8.49 16.92 -5.30
CA LYS A 99 7.81 16.23 -4.20
C LYS A 99 7.74 14.71 -4.39
N LEU A 100 7.78 14.21 -5.61
CA LEU A 100 7.91 12.78 -5.86
C LEU A 100 9.28 12.27 -5.41
N PHE A 101 10.37 13.01 -5.70
CA PHE A 101 11.71 12.64 -5.26
C PHE A 101 11.88 12.74 -3.75
N THR A 102 11.36 13.78 -3.10
CA THR A 102 11.38 13.89 -1.63
C THR A 102 10.59 12.75 -1.00
N GLY A 103 9.40 12.45 -1.52
CA GLY A 103 8.58 11.34 -1.04
C GLY A 103 9.22 9.96 -1.25
N LEU A 104 10.01 9.76 -2.31
CA LEU A 104 10.84 8.56 -2.47
C LEU A 104 11.93 8.49 -1.40
N GLY A 105 12.57 9.61 -1.04
CA GLY A 105 13.53 9.69 0.05
C GLY A 105 12.92 9.32 1.40
N ASP A 106 11.76 9.90 1.72
CA ASP A 106 11.01 9.60 2.93
C ASP A 106 10.57 8.13 2.97
N ALA A 107 10.02 7.61 1.88
CA ALA A 107 9.62 6.22 1.77
C ALA A 107 10.80 5.25 1.95
N LYS A 108 11.98 5.59 1.37
CA LYS A 108 13.20 4.81 1.59
C LYS A 108 13.57 4.76 3.07
N LYS A 109 13.57 5.92 3.74
CA LYS A 109 13.88 6.02 5.18
C LYS A 109 12.92 5.17 6.02
N LEU A 110 11.61 5.23 5.72
CA LEU A 110 10.60 4.43 6.44
C LEU A 110 10.79 2.92 6.23
N LEU A 111 11.06 2.48 4.99
CA LEU A 111 11.34 1.07 4.70
C LEU A 111 12.61 0.57 5.41
N ASP A 112 13.66 1.39 5.44
CA ASP A 112 14.93 1.03 6.08
C ASP A 112 14.79 1.01 7.63
N THR A 113 13.94 1.88 8.19
CA THR A 113 13.69 1.97 9.64
C THR A 113 12.79 0.83 10.13
N HIS A 114 11.65 0.60 9.46
CA HIS A 114 10.64 -0.37 9.93
C HIS A 114 10.89 -1.78 9.43
N LYS A 115 11.63 -1.94 8.32
CA LYS A 115 11.95 -3.25 7.70
C LYS A 115 10.71 -4.14 7.59
N PRO A 116 9.67 -3.71 6.86
CA PRO A 116 8.43 -4.44 6.78
C PRO A 116 8.59 -5.75 6.00
N ASP A 117 7.83 -6.77 6.42
CA ASP A 117 7.71 -8.05 5.72
C ASP A 117 6.75 -7.96 4.54
N LEU A 118 5.81 -6.97 4.57
CA LEU A 118 4.82 -6.76 3.52
C LEU A 118 4.44 -5.29 3.43
N VAL A 119 4.26 -4.79 2.22
CA VAL A 119 3.72 -3.46 1.94
C VAL A 119 2.44 -3.59 1.12
N ILE A 120 1.34 -2.98 1.58
CA ILE A 120 0.03 -3.01 0.95
C ILE A 120 -0.36 -1.59 0.52
N GLY A 121 -0.62 -1.40 -0.76
CA GLY A 121 -1.17 -0.15 -1.31
C GLY A 121 -2.66 -0.28 -1.63
N THR A 122 -3.48 0.65 -1.18
CA THR A 122 -4.91 0.69 -1.51
C THR A 122 -5.27 1.81 -2.49
N GLY A 123 -4.27 2.55 -2.97
CA GLY A 123 -4.46 3.61 -3.95
C GLY A 123 -4.26 5.02 -3.40
N GLY A 124 -4.52 5.99 -4.27
CA GLY A 124 -4.12 7.36 -4.02
C GLY A 124 -2.64 7.61 -4.36
N TYR A 125 -2.27 8.87 -4.51
CA TYR A 125 -0.90 9.25 -4.87
C TYR A 125 0.13 8.91 -3.78
N VAL A 126 -0.31 8.82 -2.54
CA VAL A 126 0.54 8.56 -1.38
C VAL A 126 1.13 7.14 -1.37
N CYS A 127 0.40 6.15 -1.87
CA CYS A 127 0.90 4.77 -1.89
C CYS A 127 1.98 4.55 -2.98
N GLY A 128 2.07 5.43 -3.98
CA GLY A 128 3.01 5.31 -5.09
C GLY A 128 4.45 5.10 -4.64
N PRO A 129 5.08 6.06 -3.94
CA PRO A 129 6.49 5.97 -3.53
C PRO A 129 6.81 4.77 -2.66
N ILE A 130 5.99 4.48 -1.64
CA ILE A 130 6.29 3.43 -0.67
C ILE A 130 6.14 2.03 -1.28
N VAL A 131 5.07 1.77 -2.04
CA VAL A 131 4.85 0.49 -2.71
C VAL A 131 5.88 0.26 -3.83
N PHE A 132 6.18 1.29 -4.62
CA PHE A 132 7.18 1.23 -5.67
C PHE A 132 8.56 0.85 -5.12
N LEU A 133 9.04 1.58 -4.10
CA LEU A 133 10.33 1.29 -3.49
C LEU A 133 10.38 -0.07 -2.81
N ALA A 134 9.30 -0.48 -2.12
CA ALA A 134 9.22 -1.82 -1.55
C ALA A 134 9.41 -2.89 -2.63
N ALA A 135 8.69 -2.78 -3.74
CA ALA A 135 8.78 -3.71 -4.85
C ALA A 135 10.20 -3.78 -5.45
N ILE A 136 10.87 -2.62 -5.66
CA ILE A 136 12.24 -2.57 -6.19
C ILE A 136 13.26 -3.15 -5.21
N LYS A 137 13.07 -2.92 -3.90
CA LYS A 137 13.93 -3.46 -2.85
C LYS A 137 13.72 -4.97 -2.61
N GLY A 138 12.79 -5.60 -3.32
CA GLY A 138 12.46 -7.01 -3.15
C GLY A 138 11.58 -7.29 -1.93
N ILE A 139 11.09 -6.26 -1.24
CA ILE A 139 10.12 -6.41 -0.15
C ILE A 139 8.79 -6.83 -0.78
N PRO A 140 8.13 -7.89 -0.29
CA PRO A 140 6.81 -8.28 -0.74
C PRO A 140 5.85 -7.08 -0.76
N ALA A 141 5.28 -6.78 -1.93
CA ALA A 141 4.38 -5.65 -2.11
C ALA A 141 3.18 -6.04 -2.97
N CYS A 142 2.02 -5.56 -2.61
CA CYS A 142 0.78 -5.77 -3.34
C CYS A 142 -0.08 -4.51 -3.39
N VAL A 143 -1.03 -4.51 -4.32
CA VAL A 143 -2.00 -3.42 -4.48
C VAL A 143 -3.41 -4.00 -4.40
N GLN A 144 -4.29 -3.32 -3.68
CA GLN A 144 -5.72 -3.56 -3.72
C GLN A 144 -6.41 -2.42 -4.50
N GLU A 145 -7.21 -2.77 -5.51
CA GLU A 145 -7.97 -1.82 -6.31
C GLU A 145 -9.46 -1.99 -6.05
N GLN A 146 -10.11 -0.95 -5.53
CA GLN A 146 -11.50 -0.96 -5.11
C GLN A 146 -12.48 -0.65 -6.24
N ASN A 147 -12.00 -0.07 -7.34
CA ASN A 147 -12.85 0.48 -8.39
C ASN A 147 -12.83 -0.40 -9.64
N ALA A 148 -13.94 -0.43 -10.36
CA ALA A 148 -14.02 -1.03 -11.70
C ALA A 148 -13.13 -0.30 -12.72
N LEU A 149 -12.91 1.01 -12.52
CA LEU A 149 -11.94 1.81 -13.27
C LEU A 149 -10.75 2.16 -12.37
N PRO A 150 -9.61 1.47 -12.53
CA PRO A 150 -8.46 1.65 -11.65
C PRO A 150 -7.84 3.04 -11.70
N GLY A 151 -7.37 3.49 -10.53
CA GLY A 151 -6.59 4.70 -10.41
C GLY A 151 -5.25 4.63 -11.14
N VAL A 152 -4.73 5.80 -11.57
CA VAL A 152 -3.46 5.88 -12.33
C VAL A 152 -2.29 5.29 -11.52
N THR A 153 -2.22 5.59 -10.23
CA THR A 153 -1.17 5.06 -9.34
C THR A 153 -1.16 3.54 -9.35
N ASN A 154 -2.31 2.90 -9.15
CA ASN A 154 -2.42 1.45 -9.13
C ASN A 154 -2.07 0.82 -10.50
N LYS A 155 -2.43 1.48 -11.61
CA LYS A 155 -2.01 1.04 -12.96
C LYS A 155 -0.49 1.06 -13.13
N ILE A 156 0.18 2.12 -12.64
CA ILE A 156 1.65 2.21 -12.70
C ILE A 156 2.27 1.13 -11.79
N LEU A 157 1.82 1.02 -10.55
CA LEU A 157 2.34 0.04 -9.59
C LEU A 157 2.19 -1.40 -10.05
N SER A 158 1.17 -1.70 -10.88
CA SER A 158 0.92 -3.04 -11.42
C SER A 158 2.10 -3.63 -12.22
N TYR A 159 3.01 -2.81 -12.73
CA TYR A 159 4.21 -3.27 -13.43
C TYR A 159 5.34 -3.70 -12.48
N PHE A 160 5.26 -3.35 -11.21
CA PHE A 160 6.32 -3.55 -10.22
C PHE A 160 5.93 -4.55 -9.12
N VAL A 161 4.66 -4.58 -8.73
CA VAL A 161 4.19 -5.52 -7.70
C VAL A 161 3.95 -6.92 -8.28
N LYS A 162 3.99 -7.93 -7.41
CA LYS A 162 3.71 -9.32 -7.80
C LYS A 162 2.22 -9.64 -7.84
N THR A 163 1.42 -8.98 -7.02
CA THR A 163 -0.01 -9.29 -6.84
C THR A 163 -0.86 -8.04 -6.80
N ILE A 164 -2.00 -8.12 -7.47
CA ILE A 164 -3.06 -7.11 -7.45
C ILE A 164 -4.35 -7.79 -7.02
N PHE A 165 -4.99 -7.25 -6.00
CA PHE A 165 -6.30 -7.69 -5.54
C PHE A 165 -7.37 -6.79 -6.14
N LEU A 166 -8.37 -7.37 -6.78
CA LEU A 166 -9.40 -6.64 -7.51
C LEU A 166 -10.73 -6.67 -6.76
N GLY A 167 -11.30 -5.49 -6.53
CA GLY A 167 -12.67 -5.35 -6.03
C GLY A 167 -13.73 -5.68 -7.07
N TYR A 168 -13.41 -5.46 -8.35
CA TYR A 168 -14.27 -5.73 -9.49
C TYR A 168 -13.51 -6.47 -10.59
N LYS A 169 -14.12 -7.49 -11.19
CA LYS A 169 -13.53 -8.27 -12.29
C LYS A 169 -13.24 -7.41 -13.52
N GLU A 170 -14.06 -6.41 -13.76
CA GLU A 170 -13.95 -5.46 -14.87
C GLU A 170 -12.67 -4.64 -14.83
N ALA A 171 -12.03 -4.50 -13.65
CA ALA A 171 -10.77 -3.80 -13.50
C ALA A 171 -9.60 -4.55 -14.16
N ASP A 172 -9.68 -5.87 -14.32
CA ASP A 172 -8.63 -6.74 -14.85
C ASP A 172 -8.05 -6.24 -16.19
N LYS A 173 -8.90 -5.87 -17.13
CA LYS A 173 -8.52 -5.40 -18.48
C LYS A 173 -7.65 -4.15 -18.51
N TYR A 174 -7.61 -3.40 -17.42
CA TYR A 174 -6.82 -2.17 -17.32
C TYR A 174 -5.40 -2.40 -16.78
N PHE A 175 -5.12 -3.58 -16.24
CA PHE A 175 -3.82 -3.94 -15.72
C PHE A 175 -3.05 -4.78 -16.73
N LYS A 176 -2.04 -4.15 -17.36
CA LYS A 176 -1.24 -4.77 -18.43
C LYS A 176 0.08 -5.39 -17.94
N GLY A 177 0.42 -5.20 -16.67
CA GLY A 177 1.63 -5.75 -16.05
C GLY A 177 1.55 -7.28 -15.89
N LYS A 178 2.70 -7.87 -15.49
CA LYS A 178 2.82 -9.33 -15.21
C LYS A 178 2.30 -9.73 -13.83
N ALA A 179 1.80 -8.80 -13.04
CA ALA A 179 1.27 -9.07 -11.71
C ALA A 179 0.13 -10.09 -11.76
N GLN A 180 0.12 -11.02 -10.81
CA GLN A 180 -1.01 -11.92 -10.60
C GLN A 180 -2.23 -11.09 -10.17
N LYS A 181 -3.34 -11.24 -10.87
CA LYS A 181 -4.59 -10.54 -10.57
C LYS A 181 -5.56 -11.49 -9.90
N ILE A 182 -6.02 -11.13 -8.71
CA ILE A 182 -6.90 -11.98 -7.89
C ILE A 182 -8.17 -11.19 -7.57
N PHE A 183 -9.29 -11.71 -8.00
CA PHE A 183 -10.59 -11.14 -7.63
C PHE A 183 -10.93 -11.51 -6.20
N THR A 184 -11.14 -10.50 -5.35
CA THR A 184 -11.40 -10.65 -3.91
C THR A 184 -12.68 -9.97 -3.45
N GLY A 185 -13.27 -9.18 -4.31
CA GLY A 185 -14.32 -8.24 -3.92
C GLY A 185 -13.75 -6.97 -3.28
N ASN A 186 -14.63 -6.02 -3.05
CA ASN A 186 -14.31 -4.80 -2.31
C ASN A 186 -14.28 -5.13 -0.80
N PRO A 187 -13.21 -4.75 -0.06
CA PRO A 187 -13.10 -5.06 1.37
C PRO A 187 -14.00 -4.18 2.27
N ILE A 188 -14.80 -3.27 1.70
CA ILE A 188 -15.75 -2.42 2.45
C ILE A 188 -17.13 -3.08 2.46
#